data_9770e1c91627fcf2441abf48f7474771
#
_entry.id   9770e1c91627fcf2441abf48f7474771
#
_cell.length_a   1.000
_cell.length_b   1.000
_cell.length_c   1.000
_cell.angle_alpha   90.00
_cell.angle_beta   90.00
_cell.angle_gamma   90.00
#
_symmetry.space_group_name_H-M   'P 1'
#
loop_
_entity.id
_entity.type
_entity.pdbx_description
1 polymer ?
#
loop_
_entity_poly.entity_id
_entity_poly.type
_entity_poly.pdbx_seq_one_letter_code
_entity_poly.pdbx_strand_id
1 'polypeptide(L)'
;MAVAKQVDFDVVIAGGGLVGLSLAAVLGKAEFKVAVLETRKADFDWPQDSIDLRVYAVTRASQALFMGVGAWSAMQTRAAPFGEMRVWDAGGNGDIHFDSAELGEPYLGHILESRVIEKALLEVVAELPSVSLLCPARVNAFELRGDRQHIELQDGRSLAAKLLVGADGKDSAVRGHAGIHARASDYGQQALVATVRTQHPHAETAWQRFLPTGPLAFLPLFDGRSSIVWSADSDLARRLMELDDADFCAALGEAFEYRLGEVLDCSERRLFPLRRQYAERYVAPRLALVGDASHVVHPLAGQGVNLGLKDVSELAATLLQARDRQRDIGALLVLRRYERARKGDNLAMMWVMDGFKQLFGSRVAPLCWARNLGLNLVDAAPALKNQIMRAAMGL
;
A
#
# COMPACT_ATOMS: atom_id res chain seq x y z
N MET A 1 7.99 -31.24 33.45
CA MET A 1 7.35 -30.22 32.59
C MET A 1 7.26 -30.80 31.19
N ALA A 2 6.04 -30.97 30.67
CA ALA A 2 5.87 -31.47 29.30
C ALA A 2 6.41 -30.43 28.32
N VAL A 3 7.40 -30.79 27.52
CA VAL A 3 7.91 -29.96 26.43
C VAL A 3 6.73 -29.79 25.46
N ALA A 4 6.21 -28.58 25.36
CA ALA A 4 5.16 -28.28 24.41
C ALA A 4 5.65 -28.72 23.02
N LYS A 5 4.86 -29.54 22.32
CA LYS A 5 5.22 -30.07 21.01
C LYS A 5 5.40 -28.92 20.05
N GLN A 6 6.64 -28.67 19.65
CA GLN A 6 6.98 -27.59 18.72
C GLN A 6 6.32 -27.88 17.38
N VAL A 7 5.60 -26.88 16.82
CA VAL A 7 4.96 -27.03 15.52
C VAL A 7 5.86 -26.43 14.45
N ASP A 8 6.19 -27.24 13.45
CA ASP A 8 7.07 -26.86 12.35
C ASP A 8 6.30 -26.31 11.14
N PHE A 9 6.79 -25.19 10.61
CA PHE A 9 6.29 -24.54 9.40
C PHE A 9 7.40 -24.36 8.36
N ASP A 10 7.02 -24.22 7.10
CA ASP A 10 7.95 -23.72 6.09
C ASP A 10 8.16 -22.22 6.26
N VAL A 11 7.07 -21.48 6.45
CA VAL A 11 7.10 -20.02 6.61
C VAL A 11 6.20 -19.61 7.78
N VAL A 12 6.71 -18.75 8.66
CA VAL A 12 5.91 -18.00 9.64
C VAL A 12 5.88 -16.53 9.20
N ILE A 13 4.69 -15.97 9.10
CA ILE A 13 4.45 -14.57 8.71
C ILE A 13 3.96 -13.82 9.95
N ALA A 14 4.72 -12.85 10.41
CA ALA A 14 4.32 -11.94 11.49
C ALA A 14 3.60 -10.74 10.88
N GLY A 15 2.30 -10.62 11.15
CA GLY A 15 1.37 -9.63 10.63
C GLY A 15 0.35 -10.23 9.67
N GLY A 16 -0.93 -10.17 10.06
CA GLY A 16 -2.10 -10.61 9.30
C GLY A 16 -2.83 -9.48 8.58
N GLY A 17 -2.15 -8.37 8.26
CA GLY A 17 -2.68 -7.32 7.40
C GLY A 17 -2.64 -7.71 5.92
N LEU A 18 -3.05 -6.79 5.04
CA LEU A 18 -3.19 -6.99 3.60
C LEU A 18 -1.97 -7.69 2.95
N VAL A 19 -0.74 -7.22 3.25
CA VAL A 19 0.50 -7.77 2.66
C VAL A 19 0.79 -9.17 3.18
N GLY A 20 0.65 -9.40 4.51
CA GLY A 20 0.88 -10.71 5.12
C GLY A 20 -0.13 -11.75 4.67
N LEU A 21 -1.43 -11.41 4.62
CA LEU A 21 -2.48 -12.30 4.12
C LEU A 21 -2.30 -12.62 2.63
N SER A 22 -1.89 -11.63 1.81
CA SER A 22 -1.60 -11.87 0.40
C SER A 22 -0.45 -12.87 0.22
N LEU A 23 0.62 -12.72 1.00
CA LEU A 23 1.74 -13.68 0.97
C LEU A 23 1.30 -15.07 1.43
N ALA A 24 0.51 -15.14 2.51
CA ALA A 24 -0.04 -16.39 3.01
C ALA A 24 -0.91 -17.10 1.98
N ALA A 25 -1.79 -16.35 1.28
CA ALA A 25 -2.65 -16.89 0.24
C ALA A 25 -1.82 -17.45 -0.95
N VAL A 26 -0.82 -16.70 -1.42
CA VAL A 26 0.05 -17.16 -2.53
C VAL A 26 0.84 -18.41 -2.14
N LEU A 27 1.48 -18.41 -0.96
CA LEU A 27 2.28 -19.54 -0.51
C LEU A 27 1.41 -20.75 -0.12
N GLY A 28 0.24 -20.51 0.50
CA GLY A 28 -0.71 -21.54 0.86
C GLY A 28 -1.28 -22.28 -0.34
N LYS A 29 -1.63 -21.57 -1.41
CA LYS A 29 -2.02 -22.17 -2.70
C LYS A 29 -0.91 -23.00 -3.34
N ALA A 30 0.34 -22.63 -3.07
CA ALA A 30 1.50 -23.39 -3.48
C ALA A 30 1.89 -24.50 -2.47
N GLU A 31 1.01 -24.83 -1.52
CA GLU A 31 1.17 -25.92 -0.55
C GLU A 31 2.35 -25.76 0.42
N PHE A 32 2.87 -24.54 0.62
CA PHE A 32 3.76 -24.28 1.74
C PHE A 32 2.99 -24.37 3.05
N LYS A 33 3.57 -24.95 4.07
CA LYS A 33 3.02 -24.95 5.42
C LYS A 33 3.27 -23.59 6.08
N VAL A 34 2.26 -22.75 6.13
CA VAL A 34 2.36 -21.35 6.57
C VAL A 34 1.65 -21.13 7.90
N ALA A 35 2.27 -20.36 8.83
CA ALA A 35 1.56 -19.76 9.95
C ALA A 35 1.51 -18.24 9.77
N VAL A 36 0.34 -17.65 9.98
CA VAL A 36 0.15 -16.21 10.04
C VAL A 36 -0.13 -15.83 11.50
N LEU A 37 0.66 -14.90 12.02
CA LEU A 37 0.53 -14.38 13.38
C LEU A 37 -0.14 -12.99 13.31
N GLU A 38 -1.31 -12.86 13.93
CA GLU A 38 -2.02 -11.57 13.98
C GLU A 38 -2.36 -11.21 15.42
N THR A 39 -2.13 -9.96 15.79
CA THR A 39 -2.31 -9.49 17.18
C THR A 39 -3.76 -9.21 17.52
N ARG A 40 -4.57 -8.80 16.55
CA ARG A 40 -5.97 -8.42 16.74
C ARG A 40 -6.87 -9.20 15.82
N LYS A 41 -7.97 -9.68 16.38
CA LYS A 41 -9.04 -10.26 15.57
C LYS A 41 -9.63 -9.15 14.70
N ALA A 42 -9.70 -9.40 13.40
CA ALA A 42 -10.35 -8.49 12.48
C ALA A 42 -11.86 -8.46 12.80
N ASP A 43 -12.41 -7.25 12.78
CA ASP A 43 -13.83 -7.01 12.85
C ASP A 43 -14.34 -6.69 11.44
N PHE A 44 -15.26 -7.50 10.95
CA PHE A 44 -15.86 -7.35 9.63
C PHE A 44 -17.35 -7.02 9.70
N ASP A 45 -17.83 -6.67 10.88
CA ASP A 45 -19.19 -6.16 11.06
C ASP A 45 -19.19 -4.63 10.91
N TRP A 46 -19.52 -4.16 9.72
CA TRP A 46 -19.68 -2.75 9.42
C TRP A 46 -20.96 -2.48 8.62
N PRO A 47 -21.60 -1.31 8.78
CA PRO A 47 -22.77 -0.91 7.99
C PRO A 47 -22.44 -0.93 6.48
N GLN A 48 -23.36 -1.47 5.67
CA GLN A 48 -23.13 -1.65 4.23
C GLN A 48 -22.94 -0.33 3.47
N ASP A 49 -23.53 0.76 3.95
CA ASP A 49 -23.44 2.12 3.42
C ASP A 49 -22.20 2.89 3.93
N SER A 50 -21.47 2.32 4.89
CA SER A 50 -20.25 2.92 5.40
C SER A 50 -19.07 2.70 4.43
N ILE A 51 -18.17 3.68 4.39
CA ILE A 51 -16.89 3.60 3.67
C ILE A 51 -15.75 3.62 4.68
N ASP A 52 -14.78 2.74 4.50
CA ASP A 52 -13.52 2.81 5.25
C ASP A 52 -12.74 4.05 4.80
N LEU A 53 -12.25 4.81 5.76
CA LEU A 53 -11.39 5.97 5.47
C LEU A 53 -10.07 5.57 4.80
N ARG A 54 -9.63 4.32 4.95
CA ARG A 54 -8.44 3.81 4.30
C ARG A 54 -8.81 3.10 3.01
N VAL A 55 -8.56 3.78 1.90
CA VAL A 55 -8.73 3.22 0.55
C VAL A 55 -7.37 3.13 -0.16
N TYR A 56 -7.29 2.23 -1.12
CA TYR A 56 -6.11 2.02 -1.95
C TYR A 56 -6.45 2.07 -3.44
N ALA A 57 -5.58 2.68 -4.22
CA ALA A 57 -5.59 2.54 -5.67
C ALA A 57 -4.90 1.23 -6.03
N VAL A 58 -5.67 0.19 -6.28
CA VAL A 58 -5.17 -1.14 -6.66
C VAL A 58 -4.81 -1.14 -8.14
N THR A 59 -3.52 -1.36 -8.44
CA THR A 59 -3.03 -1.43 -9.82
C THR A 59 -3.44 -2.72 -10.52
N ARG A 60 -3.29 -2.78 -11.84
CA ARG A 60 -3.54 -3.99 -12.65
C ARG A 60 -2.70 -5.18 -12.17
N ALA A 61 -1.42 -4.96 -11.84
CA ALA A 61 -0.56 -6.01 -11.29
C ALA A 61 -1.07 -6.53 -9.94
N SER A 62 -1.50 -5.63 -9.06
CA SER A 62 -2.06 -6.01 -7.76
C SER A 62 -3.39 -6.75 -7.89
N GLN A 63 -4.25 -6.32 -8.82
CA GLN A 63 -5.47 -7.03 -9.17
C GLN A 63 -5.19 -8.45 -9.67
N ALA A 64 -4.20 -8.61 -10.57
CA ALA A 64 -3.81 -9.93 -11.07
C ALA A 64 -3.35 -10.87 -9.95
N LEU A 65 -2.64 -10.37 -8.93
CA LEU A 65 -2.30 -11.13 -7.74
C LEU A 65 -3.56 -11.59 -6.99
N PHE A 66 -4.53 -10.69 -6.73
CA PHE A 66 -5.78 -11.03 -6.05
C PHE A 66 -6.64 -12.02 -6.85
N MET A 67 -6.65 -11.90 -8.18
CA MET A 67 -7.29 -12.88 -9.07
C MET A 67 -6.60 -14.25 -8.97
N GLY A 68 -5.27 -14.28 -8.99
CA GLY A 68 -4.46 -15.51 -8.88
C GLY A 68 -4.71 -16.27 -7.58
N VAL A 69 -4.94 -15.56 -6.47
CA VAL A 69 -5.30 -16.21 -5.20
C VAL A 69 -6.81 -16.45 -5.03
N GLY A 70 -7.66 -15.95 -5.93
CA GLY A 70 -9.11 -16.13 -5.89
C GLY A 70 -9.86 -15.16 -4.99
N ALA A 71 -9.19 -14.11 -4.48
CA ALA A 71 -9.79 -13.11 -3.60
C ALA A 71 -10.59 -12.03 -4.36
N TRP A 72 -10.31 -11.83 -5.66
CA TRP A 72 -10.86 -10.72 -6.43
C TRP A 72 -12.39 -10.73 -6.54
N SER A 73 -13.01 -11.89 -6.69
CA SER A 73 -14.47 -12.01 -6.82
C SER A 73 -15.23 -11.42 -5.62
N ALA A 74 -14.71 -11.60 -4.41
CA ALA A 74 -15.30 -11.03 -3.19
C ALA A 74 -15.05 -9.50 -3.07
N MET A 75 -14.04 -8.97 -3.74
CA MET A 75 -13.72 -7.52 -3.75
C MET A 75 -14.52 -6.75 -4.81
N GLN A 76 -14.90 -7.41 -5.90
CA GLN A 76 -15.38 -6.78 -7.13
C GLN A 76 -16.60 -5.89 -6.95
N THR A 77 -17.52 -6.24 -6.04
CA THR A 77 -18.76 -5.48 -5.80
C THR A 77 -18.52 -4.10 -5.19
N ARG A 78 -17.37 -3.90 -4.57
CA ARG A 78 -16.97 -2.63 -3.96
C ARG A 78 -15.73 -2.00 -4.64
N ALA A 79 -15.25 -2.60 -5.71
CA ALA A 79 -14.14 -2.09 -6.49
C ALA A 79 -14.65 -1.00 -7.46
N ALA A 80 -14.23 0.25 -7.27
CA ALA A 80 -14.52 1.33 -8.18
C ALA A 80 -13.44 1.40 -9.26
N PRO A 81 -13.73 1.06 -10.53
CA PRO A 81 -12.77 1.25 -11.60
C PRO A 81 -12.49 2.73 -11.84
N PHE A 82 -11.28 3.05 -12.25
CA PHE A 82 -10.99 4.36 -12.82
C PHE A 82 -10.25 4.18 -14.15
N GLY A 83 -10.85 4.73 -15.20
CA GLY A 83 -10.29 4.71 -16.55
C GLY A 83 -9.38 5.90 -16.81
N GLU A 84 -9.63 7.00 -16.11
CA GLU A 84 -8.91 8.25 -16.28
C GLU A 84 -8.22 8.70 -14.99
N MET A 85 -7.10 9.41 -15.16
CA MET A 85 -6.46 10.16 -14.07
C MET A 85 -6.10 11.55 -14.58
N ARG A 86 -6.56 12.59 -13.88
CA ARG A 86 -6.25 13.99 -14.19
C ARG A 86 -5.42 14.61 -13.08
N VAL A 87 -4.31 15.22 -13.48
CA VAL A 87 -3.34 15.81 -12.55
C VAL A 87 -3.00 17.20 -13.02
N TRP A 88 -3.14 18.22 -12.13
CA TRP A 88 -2.79 19.59 -12.46
C TRP A 88 -2.08 20.31 -11.31
N ASP A 89 -1.39 21.40 -11.65
CA ASP A 89 -0.62 22.22 -10.72
C ASP A 89 -1.38 23.51 -10.33
N ALA A 90 -1.48 23.78 -9.03
CA ALA A 90 -2.04 25.03 -8.53
C ALA A 90 -1.15 26.26 -8.81
N GLY A 91 0.12 26.05 -9.10
CA GLY A 91 1.11 27.12 -9.34
C GLY A 91 1.27 27.51 -10.80
N GLY A 92 0.37 27.05 -11.70
CA GLY A 92 0.46 27.36 -13.12
C GLY A 92 -0.58 26.64 -13.97
N ASN A 93 -0.26 26.43 -15.25
CA ASN A 93 -1.14 25.81 -16.25
C ASN A 93 -0.71 24.38 -16.65
N GLY A 94 0.10 23.74 -15.82
CA GLY A 94 0.49 22.36 -16.06
C GLY A 94 -0.68 21.43 -15.77
N ASP A 95 -1.10 20.68 -16.77
CA ASP A 95 -2.16 19.66 -16.72
C ASP A 95 -1.68 18.42 -17.44
N ILE A 96 -2.01 17.24 -16.94
CA ILE A 96 -1.75 15.97 -17.61
C ILE A 96 -2.94 15.04 -17.43
N HIS A 97 -3.38 14.46 -18.52
CA HIS A 97 -4.49 13.53 -18.58
C HIS A 97 -4.01 12.15 -19.01
N PHE A 98 -4.21 11.18 -18.14
CA PHE A 98 -3.97 9.77 -18.40
C PHE A 98 -5.30 9.08 -18.69
N ASP A 99 -5.39 8.37 -19.80
CA ASP A 99 -6.57 7.62 -20.21
C ASP A 99 -6.17 6.18 -20.55
N SER A 100 -6.82 5.21 -19.92
CA SER A 100 -6.60 3.78 -20.17
C SER A 100 -6.87 3.38 -21.62
N ALA A 101 -7.77 4.08 -22.31
CA ALA A 101 -8.08 3.85 -23.72
C ALA A 101 -6.87 4.06 -24.63
N GLU A 102 -5.94 4.97 -24.28
CA GLU A 102 -4.68 5.16 -25.03
C GLU A 102 -3.78 3.91 -24.99
N LEU A 103 -3.96 3.04 -24.00
CA LEU A 103 -3.24 1.76 -23.89
C LEU A 103 -4.05 0.56 -24.43
N GLY A 104 -5.32 0.78 -24.80
CA GLY A 104 -6.26 -0.29 -25.11
C GLY A 104 -6.69 -1.09 -23.87
N GLU A 105 -6.56 -0.50 -22.67
CA GLU A 105 -6.94 -1.11 -21.40
C GLU A 105 -8.31 -0.61 -20.94
N PRO A 106 -9.14 -1.44 -20.29
CA PRO A 106 -10.47 -1.04 -19.86
C PRO A 106 -10.45 -0.05 -18.67
N TYR A 107 -9.38 -0.02 -17.89
CA TYR A 107 -9.17 0.88 -16.74
C TYR A 107 -7.70 0.89 -16.32
N LEU A 108 -7.29 1.97 -15.63
CA LEU A 108 -5.96 2.11 -15.03
C LEU A 108 -5.80 1.30 -13.75
N GLY A 109 -6.88 1.16 -12.98
CA GLY A 109 -6.93 0.46 -11.72
C GLY A 109 -8.29 0.54 -11.04
N HIS A 110 -8.34 0.17 -9.77
CA HIS A 110 -9.55 0.22 -8.95
C HIS A 110 -9.26 0.89 -7.62
N ILE A 111 -10.21 1.70 -7.12
CA ILE A 111 -10.18 2.16 -5.73
C ILE A 111 -10.93 1.15 -4.88
N LEU A 112 -10.28 0.68 -3.81
CA LEU A 112 -10.80 -0.33 -2.90
C LEU A 112 -10.53 0.03 -1.44
N GLU A 113 -11.49 -0.25 -0.58
CA GLU A 113 -11.36 -0.13 0.87
C GLU A 113 -10.41 -1.20 1.44
N SER A 114 -9.57 -0.81 2.42
CA SER A 114 -8.65 -1.73 3.11
C SER A 114 -9.38 -2.94 3.70
N ARG A 115 -10.47 -2.70 4.42
CA ARG A 115 -11.27 -3.74 5.08
C ARG A 115 -11.86 -4.77 4.12
N VAL A 116 -12.24 -4.34 2.90
CA VAL A 116 -12.77 -5.24 1.85
C VAL A 116 -11.69 -6.18 1.35
N ILE A 117 -10.48 -5.65 1.10
CA ILE A 117 -9.34 -6.45 0.66
C ILE A 117 -8.93 -7.44 1.75
N GLU A 118 -8.82 -6.97 3.00
CA GLU A 118 -8.42 -7.81 4.14
C GLU A 118 -9.42 -8.94 4.39
N LYS A 119 -10.74 -8.63 4.34
CA LYS A 119 -11.80 -9.64 4.49
C LYS A 119 -11.70 -10.73 3.41
N ALA A 120 -11.62 -10.32 2.14
CA ALA A 120 -11.55 -11.26 1.02
C ALA A 120 -10.29 -12.15 1.09
N LEU A 121 -9.15 -11.58 1.49
CA LEU A 121 -7.92 -12.36 1.67
C LEU A 121 -8.02 -13.33 2.86
N LEU A 122 -8.66 -12.90 3.95
CA LEU A 122 -8.86 -13.75 5.12
C LEU A 122 -9.77 -14.93 4.81
N GLU A 123 -10.85 -14.72 4.04
CA GLU A 123 -11.74 -15.79 3.57
C GLU A 123 -10.96 -16.81 2.74
N VAL A 124 -10.11 -16.36 1.80
CA VAL A 124 -9.25 -17.26 1.03
C VAL A 124 -8.28 -18.03 1.93
N VAL A 125 -7.62 -17.34 2.86
CA VAL A 125 -6.65 -17.97 3.77
C VAL A 125 -7.31 -19.02 4.67
N ALA A 126 -8.55 -18.78 5.13
CA ALA A 126 -9.29 -19.69 5.97
C ALA A 126 -9.67 -21.00 5.27
N GLU A 127 -9.79 -21.00 3.95
CA GLU A 127 -10.09 -22.18 3.14
C GLU A 127 -8.83 -23.02 2.80
N LEU A 128 -7.64 -22.50 3.07
CA LEU A 128 -6.38 -23.18 2.73
C LEU A 128 -5.88 -24.07 3.88
N PRO A 129 -5.93 -25.42 3.76
CA PRO A 129 -5.54 -26.33 4.84
C PRO A 129 -4.01 -26.23 5.17
N SER A 130 -3.22 -25.70 4.26
CA SER A 130 -1.78 -25.46 4.44
C SER A 130 -1.49 -24.20 5.26
N VAL A 131 -2.48 -23.35 5.55
CA VAL A 131 -2.30 -22.09 6.27
C VAL A 131 -2.97 -22.15 7.64
N SER A 132 -2.22 -21.81 8.69
CA SER A 132 -2.72 -21.69 10.06
C SER A 132 -2.74 -20.22 10.46
N LEU A 133 -3.93 -19.66 10.68
CA LEU A 133 -4.07 -18.31 11.26
C LEU A 133 -4.06 -18.41 12.78
N LEU A 134 -3.07 -17.80 13.41
CA LEU A 134 -2.94 -17.71 14.86
C LEU A 134 -3.29 -16.28 15.30
N CYS A 135 -4.46 -16.10 15.89
CA CYS A 135 -4.98 -14.81 16.35
C CYS A 135 -5.80 -15.01 17.65
N PRO A 136 -5.47 -14.30 18.75
CA PRO A 136 -4.35 -13.38 18.87
C PRO A 136 -3.01 -14.11 19.00
N ALA A 137 -1.99 -13.59 18.31
CA ALA A 137 -0.62 -14.06 18.45
C ALA A 137 0.37 -12.94 18.10
N ARG A 138 1.42 -12.81 18.88
CA ARG A 138 2.48 -11.82 18.67
C ARG A 138 3.85 -12.43 18.95
N VAL A 139 4.81 -12.12 18.09
CA VAL A 139 6.21 -12.49 18.30
C VAL A 139 6.73 -11.77 19.54
N ASN A 140 7.30 -12.54 20.47
CA ASN A 140 8.01 -12.04 21.64
C ASN A 140 9.52 -11.98 21.34
N ALA A 141 10.06 -13.07 20.85
CA ALA A 141 11.47 -13.20 20.49
C ALA A 141 11.62 -14.26 19.39
N PHE A 142 12.76 -14.27 18.73
CA PHE A 142 13.14 -15.36 17.84
C PHE A 142 14.66 -15.49 17.80
N GLU A 143 15.11 -16.70 17.53
CA GLU A 143 16.54 -17.01 17.38
C GLU A 143 16.75 -18.06 16.30
N LEU A 144 17.89 -17.98 15.65
CA LEU A 144 18.32 -18.98 14.69
C LEU A 144 18.98 -20.15 15.44
N ARG A 145 18.40 -21.36 15.34
CA ARG A 145 18.97 -22.60 15.85
C ARG A 145 19.09 -23.60 14.71
N GLY A 146 20.30 -23.94 14.35
CA GLY A 146 20.56 -24.82 13.20
C GLY A 146 20.01 -24.24 11.90
N ASP A 147 19.09 -24.96 11.28
CA ASP A 147 18.46 -24.59 10.01
C ASP A 147 17.05 -24.00 10.16
N ARG A 148 16.64 -23.55 11.37
CA ARG A 148 15.32 -23.03 11.67
C ARG A 148 15.36 -21.76 12.50
N GLN A 149 14.38 -20.87 12.25
CA GLN A 149 14.01 -19.82 13.19
C GLN A 149 13.10 -20.42 14.28
N HIS A 150 13.52 -20.30 15.51
CA HIS A 150 12.71 -20.62 16.69
C HIS A 150 12.05 -19.35 17.16
N ILE A 151 10.71 -19.33 17.14
CA ILE A 151 9.90 -18.15 17.37
C ILE A 151 9.09 -18.38 18.64
N GLU A 152 9.30 -17.54 19.63
CA GLU A 152 8.54 -17.51 20.87
C GLU A 152 7.43 -16.47 20.76
N LEU A 153 6.21 -16.86 21.09
CA LEU A 153 5.06 -15.96 21.12
C LEU A 153 4.83 -15.40 22.54
N GLN A 154 4.18 -14.26 22.63
CA GLN A 154 3.91 -13.60 23.93
C GLN A 154 3.06 -14.46 24.89
N ASP A 155 2.26 -15.39 24.39
CA ASP A 155 1.46 -16.33 25.17
C ASP A 155 2.21 -17.61 25.58
N GLY A 156 3.51 -17.69 25.32
CA GLY A 156 4.38 -18.80 25.68
C GLY A 156 4.41 -19.95 24.67
N ARG A 157 3.61 -19.91 23.59
CA ARG A 157 3.73 -20.89 22.49
C ARG A 157 5.05 -20.71 21.76
N SER A 158 5.59 -21.82 21.24
CA SER A 158 6.83 -21.83 20.45
C SER A 158 6.59 -22.47 19.10
N LEU A 159 7.10 -21.84 18.04
CA LEU A 159 7.04 -22.29 16.67
C LEU A 159 8.46 -22.42 16.11
N ALA A 160 8.61 -23.29 15.09
CA ALA A 160 9.82 -23.33 14.29
C ALA A 160 9.49 -23.16 12.80
N ALA A 161 10.33 -22.44 12.07
CA ALA A 161 10.14 -22.20 10.66
C ALA A 161 11.46 -22.21 9.88
N LYS A 162 11.42 -22.62 8.62
CA LYS A 162 12.55 -22.44 7.70
C LYS A 162 12.80 -20.97 7.39
N LEU A 163 11.71 -20.15 7.42
CA LEU A 163 11.74 -18.72 7.14
C LEU A 163 10.74 -17.99 8.04
N LEU A 164 11.19 -16.91 8.69
CA LEU A 164 10.34 -15.91 9.32
C LEU A 164 10.19 -14.69 8.39
N VAL A 165 8.95 -14.26 8.13
CA VAL A 165 8.67 -13.06 7.34
C VAL A 165 8.04 -12.00 8.22
N GLY A 166 8.65 -10.82 8.31
CA GLY A 166 8.08 -9.64 8.94
C GLY A 166 7.17 -8.88 7.97
N ALA A 167 5.88 -8.90 8.23
CA ALA A 167 4.82 -8.14 7.56
C ALA A 167 4.02 -7.32 8.59
N ASP A 168 4.64 -6.98 9.73
CA ASP A 168 4.07 -6.42 10.94
C ASP A 168 4.08 -4.87 10.96
N GLY A 169 4.13 -4.26 9.77
CA GLY A 169 3.92 -2.84 9.56
C GLY A 169 5.14 -1.97 9.86
N LYS A 170 4.94 -0.66 9.85
CA LYS A 170 6.00 0.36 9.96
C LYS A 170 6.84 0.25 11.23
N ASP A 171 6.22 -0.14 12.33
CA ASP A 171 6.86 -0.29 13.65
C ASP A 171 7.27 -1.76 13.92
N SER A 172 7.68 -2.46 12.87
CA SER A 172 7.99 -3.90 12.85
C SER A 172 8.87 -4.35 14.02
N ALA A 173 8.29 -5.21 14.86
CA ALA A 173 9.02 -5.87 15.94
C ALA A 173 10.02 -6.90 15.38
N VAL A 174 9.66 -7.58 14.30
CA VAL A 174 10.56 -8.53 13.61
C VAL A 174 11.80 -7.81 13.10
N ARG A 175 11.66 -6.65 12.46
CA ARG A 175 12.79 -5.83 12.03
C ARG A 175 13.67 -5.42 13.20
N GLY A 176 13.05 -4.95 14.30
CA GLY A 176 13.75 -4.51 15.50
C GLY A 176 14.56 -5.63 16.16
N HIS A 177 13.96 -6.81 16.37
CA HIS A 177 14.63 -7.97 16.95
C HIS A 177 15.75 -8.52 16.07
N ALA A 178 15.61 -8.39 14.74
CA ALA A 178 16.67 -8.79 13.80
C ALA A 178 17.85 -7.81 13.77
N GLY A 179 17.83 -6.73 14.53
CA GLY A 179 18.87 -5.69 14.49
C GLY A 179 18.98 -5.00 13.14
N ILE A 180 17.88 -4.94 12.37
CA ILE A 180 17.85 -4.26 11.09
C ILE A 180 17.42 -2.81 11.32
N HIS A 181 18.34 -1.88 11.12
CA HIS A 181 18.04 -0.45 11.24
C HIS A 181 17.15 0.02 10.09
N ALA A 182 16.28 0.96 10.40
CA ALA A 182 15.48 1.67 9.41
C ALA A 182 15.79 3.16 9.48
N ARG A 183 15.97 3.78 8.32
CA ARG A 183 16.08 5.23 8.21
C ARG A 183 14.68 5.80 8.03
N ALA A 184 14.28 6.65 8.95
CA ALA A 184 12.98 7.32 8.91
C ALA A 184 13.19 8.84 8.78
N SER A 185 12.29 9.50 8.06
CA SER A 185 12.23 10.95 7.97
C SER A 185 10.77 11.38 7.96
N ASP A 186 10.46 12.36 8.77
CA ASP A 186 9.15 13.00 8.79
C ASP A 186 9.07 14.04 7.66
N TYR A 187 7.93 14.09 6.97
CA TYR A 187 7.71 15.09 5.93
C TYR A 187 7.21 16.43 6.49
N GLY A 188 6.87 16.51 7.78
CA GLY A 188 6.21 17.65 8.39
C GLY A 188 4.80 17.88 7.88
N GLN A 189 4.21 16.85 7.29
CA GLN A 189 2.90 16.88 6.65
C GLN A 189 2.00 15.79 7.23
N GLN A 190 0.70 16.01 7.10
CA GLN A 190 -0.34 15.04 7.44
C GLN A 190 -1.28 14.86 6.23
N ALA A 191 -1.78 13.65 6.04
CA ALA A 191 -2.87 13.38 5.13
C ALA A 191 -4.19 13.51 5.88
N LEU A 192 -5.02 14.47 5.50
CA LEU A 192 -6.41 14.55 5.89
C LEU A 192 -7.21 13.67 4.93
N VAL A 193 -7.96 12.74 5.49
CA VAL A 193 -8.77 11.78 4.75
C VAL A 193 -10.22 11.92 5.17
N ALA A 194 -11.12 11.92 4.20
CA ALA A 194 -12.57 11.89 4.38
C ALA A 194 -13.23 11.30 3.14
N THR A 195 -14.49 10.91 3.26
CA THR A 195 -15.36 10.59 2.12
C THR A 195 -16.28 11.77 1.88
N VAL A 196 -16.45 12.19 0.62
CA VAL A 196 -17.26 13.35 0.24
C VAL A 196 -18.21 13.02 -0.89
N ARG A 197 -19.31 13.76 -0.96
CA ARG A 197 -20.20 13.81 -2.11
C ARG A 197 -20.07 15.16 -2.80
N THR A 198 -19.95 15.14 -4.11
CA THR A 198 -19.78 16.32 -4.96
C THR A 198 -21.00 16.53 -5.84
N GLN A 199 -21.20 17.77 -6.30
CA GLN A 199 -22.32 18.15 -7.17
C GLN A 199 -22.29 17.43 -8.51
N HIS A 200 -21.10 17.27 -9.08
CA HIS A 200 -20.90 16.48 -10.30
C HIS A 200 -20.27 15.13 -9.99
N PRO A 201 -20.64 14.07 -10.72
CA PRO A 201 -20.06 12.75 -10.53
C PRO A 201 -18.56 12.73 -10.88
N HIS A 202 -17.79 11.88 -10.21
CA HIS A 202 -16.36 11.68 -10.49
C HIS A 202 -16.07 11.07 -11.87
N ALA A 203 -17.08 10.50 -12.56
CA ALA A 203 -16.98 9.91 -13.91
C ALA A 203 -15.85 8.90 -14.04
N GLU A 204 -15.67 8.01 -13.05
CA GLU A 204 -14.60 6.98 -13.01
C GLU A 204 -13.19 7.57 -13.22
N THR A 205 -12.98 8.81 -12.81
CA THR A 205 -11.73 9.55 -12.92
C THR A 205 -11.10 9.75 -11.54
N ALA A 206 -9.83 9.43 -11.41
CA ALA A 206 -9.01 9.82 -10.27
C ALA A 206 -8.45 11.22 -10.52
N TRP A 207 -8.76 12.15 -9.63
CA TRP A 207 -8.37 13.55 -9.76
C TRP A 207 -7.28 13.89 -8.74
N GLN A 208 -6.26 14.64 -9.14
CA GLN A 208 -5.21 15.09 -8.23
C GLN A 208 -4.74 16.50 -8.58
N ARG A 209 -4.79 17.39 -7.60
CA ARG A 209 -4.21 18.74 -7.69
C ARG A 209 -2.98 18.84 -6.83
N PHE A 210 -1.88 19.31 -7.39
CA PHE A 210 -0.69 19.65 -6.63
C PHE A 210 -0.81 21.08 -6.08
N LEU A 211 -1.01 21.19 -4.76
CA LEU A 211 -1.00 22.43 -4.02
C LEU A 211 0.39 22.72 -3.45
N PRO A 212 0.75 23.97 -3.15
CA PRO A 212 2.03 24.29 -2.52
C PRO A 212 2.30 23.59 -1.18
N THR A 213 1.22 23.21 -0.48
CA THR A 213 1.28 22.51 0.82
C THR A 213 1.28 20.99 0.68
N GLY A 214 1.04 20.45 -0.50
CA GLY A 214 0.95 19.04 -0.82
C GLY A 214 -0.20 18.69 -1.76
N PRO A 215 -0.26 17.46 -2.28
CA PRO A 215 -1.31 17.05 -3.20
C PRO A 215 -2.67 16.88 -2.50
N LEU A 216 -3.72 17.25 -3.23
CA LEU A 216 -5.11 16.96 -2.93
C LEU A 216 -5.65 16.01 -3.99
N ALA A 217 -6.10 14.83 -3.60
CA ALA A 217 -6.68 13.83 -4.49
C ALA A 217 -8.15 13.57 -4.17
N PHE A 218 -8.96 13.33 -5.22
CA PHE A 218 -10.31 12.79 -5.14
C PHE A 218 -10.29 11.44 -5.86
N LEU A 219 -10.56 10.38 -5.13
CA LEU A 219 -10.51 9.01 -5.61
C LEU A 219 -11.95 8.47 -5.73
N PRO A 220 -12.36 7.96 -6.89
CA PRO A 220 -13.72 7.49 -7.11
C PRO A 220 -14.06 6.29 -6.23
N LEU A 221 -15.25 6.29 -5.64
CA LEU A 221 -15.78 5.17 -4.88
C LEU A 221 -16.93 4.50 -5.64
N PHE A 222 -17.19 3.24 -5.35
CA PHE A 222 -18.18 2.40 -6.05
C PHE A 222 -19.61 2.93 -5.94
N ASP A 223 -19.92 3.76 -4.94
CA ASP A 223 -21.24 4.32 -4.65
C ASP A 223 -21.44 5.76 -5.15
N GLY A 224 -20.51 6.26 -5.97
CA GLY A 224 -20.55 7.60 -6.55
C GLY A 224 -19.95 8.71 -5.67
N ARG A 225 -19.61 8.42 -4.41
CA ARG A 225 -18.83 9.33 -3.55
C ARG A 225 -17.37 9.34 -3.96
N SER A 226 -16.59 10.25 -3.40
CA SER A 226 -15.13 10.28 -3.55
C SER A 226 -14.44 10.18 -2.20
N SER A 227 -13.38 9.40 -2.11
CA SER A 227 -12.44 9.49 -0.98
C SER A 227 -11.43 10.58 -1.27
N ILE A 228 -11.31 11.56 -0.38
CA ILE A 228 -10.30 12.60 -0.50
C ILE A 228 -9.06 12.25 0.33
N VAL A 229 -7.91 12.57 -0.24
CA VAL A 229 -6.62 12.54 0.46
C VAL A 229 -5.95 13.88 0.26
N TRP A 230 -5.99 14.71 1.29
CA TRP A 230 -5.37 16.04 1.27
C TRP A 230 -4.08 16.01 2.09
N SER A 231 -2.95 15.90 1.41
CA SER A 231 -1.64 16.06 2.05
C SER A 231 -1.39 17.56 2.28
N ALA A 232 -1.24 17.92 3.54
CA ALA A 232 -1.06 19.32 3.94
C ALA A 232 0.01 19.44 5.03
N ASP A 233 0.64 20.61 5.12
CA ASP A 233 1.51 20.94 6.23
C ASP A 233 0.71 20.84 7.55
N SER A 234 1.37 20.41 8.63
CA SER A 234 0.70 20.07 9.89
C SER A 234 -0.19 21.20 10.45
N ASP A 235 0.17 22.46 10.21
CA ASP A 235 -0.64 23.61 10.67
C ASP A 235 -1.90 23.79 9.85
N LEU A 236 -1.83 23.63 8.53
CA LEU A 236 -3.01 23.66 7.67
C LEU A 236 -3.92 22.46 7.97
N ALA A 237 -3.36 21.28 8.09
CA ALA A 237 -4.12 20.07 8.39
C ALA A 237 -4.91 20.20 9.72
N ARG A 238 -4.29 20.79 10.75
CA ARG A 238 -4.97 21.05 12.03
C ARG A 238 -6.11 22.05 11.88
N ARG A 239 -5.89 23.17 11.18
CA ARG A 239 -6.95 24.15 10.93
C ARG A 239 -8.13 23.54 10.16
N LEU A 240 -7.88 22.71 9.15
CA LEU A 240 -8.92 22.03 8.40
C LEU A 240 -9.73 21.04 9.26
N MET A 241 -9.13 20.45 10.29
CA MET A 241 -9.86 19.61 11.25
C MET A 241 -10.75 20.38 12.21
N GLU A 242 -10.40 21.64 12.50
CA GLU A 242 -11.15 22.52 13.42
C GLU A 242 -12.39 23.17 12.77
N LEU A 243 -12.47 23.18 11.43
CA LEU A 243 -13.61 23.68 10.69
C LEU A 243 -14.86 22.81 10.96
N ASP A 244 -16.03 23.41 10.95
CA ASP A 244 -17.26 22.64 10.83
C ASP A 244 -17.37 21.99 9.42
N ASP A 245 -18.40 21.16 9.21
CA ASP A 245 -18.51 20.40 7.97
C ASP A 245 -18.81 21.30 6.76
N ALA A 246 -19.58 22.38 6.95
CA ALA A 246 -19.92 23.32 5.86
C ALA A 246 -18.69 24.13 5.43
N ASP A 247 -17.95 24.68 6.40
CA ASP A 247 -16.73 25.44 6.15
C ASP A 247 -15.63 24.55 5.57
N PHE A 248 -15.53 23.30 6.03
CA PHE A 248 -14.61 22.34 5.45
C PHE A 248 -14.96 22.02 3.99
N CYS A 249 -16.22 21.74 3.68
CA CYS A 249 -16.67 21.48 2.31
C CYS A 249 -16.40 22.68 1.39
N ALA A 250 -16.63 23.91 1.86
CA ALA A 250 -16.32 25.12 1.11
C ALA A 250 -14.80 25.26 0.84
N ALA A 251 -13.97 25.09 1.88
CA ALA A 251 -12.50 25.14 1.76
C ALA A 251 -11.96 24.06 0.83
N LEU A 252 -12.55 22.87 0.87
CA LEU A 252 -12.18 21.75 0.00
C LEU A 252 -12.57 22.03 -1.46
N GLY A 253 -13.77 22.57 -1.71
CA GLY A 253 -14.23 22.98 -3.03
C GLY A 253 -13.32 24.05 -3.65
N GLU A 254 -12.97 25.08 -2.89
CA GLU A 254 -12.02 26.12 -3.30
C GLU A 254 -10.63 25.54 -3.62
N ALA A 255 -10.09 24.72 -2.71
CA ALA A 255 -8.80 24.06 -2.90
C ALA A 255 -8.77 23.17 -4.15
N PHE A 256 -9.93 22.68 -4.60
CA PHE A 256 -10.09 21.83 -5.79
C PHE A 256 -10.57 22.59 -7.03
N GLU A 257 -10.68 23.93 -6.97
CA GLU A 257 -11.20 24.80 -8.05
C GLU A 257 -12.60 24.42 -8.51
N TYR A 258 -13.40 23.83 -7.63
CA TYR A 258 -14.76 23.37 -7.94
C TYR A 258 -14.85 22.48 -9.20
N ARG A 259 -13.79 21.72 -9.54
CA ARG A 259 -13.76 20.85 -10.73
C ARG A 259 -14.90 19.83 -10.78
N LEU A 260 -15.38 19.40 -9.62
CA LEU A 260 -16.55 18.53 -9.47
C LEU A 260 -17.78 19.28 -8.91
N GLY A 261 -17.83 20.61 -9.10
CA GLY A 261 -18.85 21.46 -8.49
C GLY A 261 -18.65 21.63 -6.99
N GLU A 262 -19.71 21.97 -6.27
CA GLU A 262 -19.70 22.11 -4.82
C GLU A 262 -19.48 20.74 -4.14
N VAL A 263 -18.82 20.77 -2.99
CA VAL A 263 -18.77 19.62 -2.07
C VAL A 263 -20.00 19.70 -1.17
N LEU A 264 -20.90 18.72 -1.32
CA LEU A 264 -22.24 18.77 -0.71
C LEU A 264 -22.26 18.26 0.73
N ASP A 265 -21.42 17.26 1.04
CA ASP A 265 -21.24 16.73 2.38
C ASP A 265 -19.90 16.03 2.54
N CYS A 266 -19.50 15.80 3.79
CA CYS A 266 -18.30 15.03 4.13
C CYS A 266 -18.57 14.09 5.30
N SER A 267 -17.82 12.99 5.34
CA SER A 267 -17.77 12.07 6.49
C SER A 267 -16.90 12.62 7.62
N GLU A 268 -16.78 11.86 8.72
CA GLU A 268 -15.73 12.06 9.71
C GLU A 268 -14.37 12.24 9.03
N ARG A 269 -13.61 13.23 9.46
CA ARG A 269 -12.26 13.54 8.97
C ARG A 269 -11.23 12.90 9.88
N ARG A 270 -10.14 12.37 9.30
CA ARG A 270 -8.99 11.85 10.10
C ARG A 270 -7.66 12.29 9.53
N LEU A 271 -6.69 12.48 10.43
CA LEU A 271 -5.32 12.82 10.08
C LEU A 271 -4.40 11.62 10.24
N PHE A 272 -3.53 11.45 9.26
CA PHE A 272 -2.47 10.45 9.27
C PHE A 272 -1.11 11.13 9.04
N PRO A 273 -0.13 10.96 9.94
CA PRO A 273 1.19 11.55 9.75
C PRO A 273 1.90 10.94 8.53
N LEU A 274 2.46 11.80 7.68
CA LEU A 274 3.19 11.39 6.50
C LEU A 274 4.68 11.25 6.83
N ARG A 275 5.17 10.02 6.69
CA ARG A 275 6.56 9.67 6.96
C ARG A 275 7.09 8.79 5.84
N ARG A 276 8.39 8.87 5.59
CA ARG A 276 9.11 7.86 4.83
C ARG A 276 9.96 7.04 5.77
N GLN A 277 10.08 5.77 5.45
CA GLN A 277 10.97 4.87 6.18
C GLN A 277 11.46 3.79 5.23
N TYR A 278 12.71 3.37 5.37
CA TYR A 278 13.23 2.22 4.65
C TYR A 278 14.27 1.48 5.51
N ALA A 279 14.18 0.15 5.49
CA ALA A 279 15.12 -0.71 6.15
C ALA A 279 16.45 -0.77 5.39
N GLU A 280 17.57 -0.77 6.11
CA GLU A 280 18.89 -0.87 5.49
C GLU A 280 19.13 -2.22 4.81
N ARG A 281 18.45 -3.26 5.29
CA ARG A 281 18.42 -4.61 4.71
C ARG A 281 16.99 -5.14 4.74
N TYR A 282 16.60 -5.89 3.72
CA TYR A 282 15.28 -6.54 3.67
C TYR A 282 15.36 -8.00 4.11
N VAL A 283 16.57 -8.54 4.22
CA VAL A 283 16.79 -9.94 4.57
C VAL A 283 17.92 -10.12 5.59
N ALA A 284 17.80 -11.20 6.37
CA ALA A 284 18.84 -11.78 7.19
C ALA A 284 18.78 -13.33 7.05
N PRO A 285 19.69 -14.11 7.63
CA PRO A 285 19.57 -15.56 7.59
C PRO A 285 18.20 -16.02 8.10
N ARG A 286 17.42 -16.70 7.24
CA ARG A 286 16.07 -17.21 7.52
C ARG A 286 15.05 -16.12 7.95
N LEU A 287 15.25 -14.90 7.46
CA LEU A 287 14.37 -13.78 7.72
C LEU A 287 14.23 -12.90 6.49
N ALA A 288 12.99 -12.49 6.17
CA ALA A 288 12.68 -11.49 5.16
C ALA A 288 11.68 -10.46 5.70
N LEU A 289 11.74 -9.23 5.21
CA LEU A 289 10.78 -8.16 5.49
C LEU A 289 10.01 -7.82 4.22
N VAL A 290 8.71 -7.55 4.33
CA VAL A 290 7.83 -7.17 3.21
C VAL A 290 6.93 -6.00 3.61
N GLY A 291 6.51 -5.20 2.63
CA GLY A 291 5.62 -4.06 2.84
C GLY A 291 6.19 -3.02 3.81
N ASP A 292 5.34 -2.45 4.65
CA ASP A 292 5.70 -1.37 5.58
C ASP A 292 6.79 -1.77 6.59
N ALA A 293 6.99 -3.07 6.83
CA ALA A 293 8.11 -3.54 7.65
C ALA A 293 9.47 -3.26 6.99
N SER A 294 9.53 -3.23 5.67
CA SER A 294 10.73 -2.93 4.89
C SER A 294 10.78 -1.49 4.38
N HIS A 295 9.66 -0.91 3.97
CA HIS A 295 9.60 0.45 3.42
C HIS A 295 8.23 1.09 3.62
N VAL A 296 8.22 2.36 3.97
CA VAL A 296 7.04 3.24 3.99
C VAL A 296 7.31 4.38 3.03
N VAL A 297 6.45 4.56 2.05
CA VAL A 297 6.55 5.64 1.07
C VAL A 297 5.45 6.66 1.27
N HIS A 298 5.66 7.88 0.76
CA HIS A 298 4.61 8.91 0.74
C HIS A 298 3.40 8.37 -0.05
N PRO A 299 2.17 8.49 0.48
CA PRO A 299 0.96 7.94 -0.15
C PRO A 299 0.49 8.78 -1.36
N LEU A 300 1.40 9.20 -2.26
CA LEU A 300 1.01 9.82 -3.52
C LEU A 300 0.15 8.83 -4.30
N ALA A 301 -1.10 9.20 -4.55
CA ALA A 301 -2.08 8.41 -5.28
C ALA A 301 -2.34 6.99 -4.72
N GLY A 302 -2.21 6.77 -3.40
CA GLY A 302 -2.56 5.49 -2.76
C GLY A 302 -1.66 4.29 -3.14
N GLN A 303 -0.44 4.53 -3.63
CA GLN A 303 0.42 3.47 -4.19
C GLN A 303 1.22 2.66 -3.16
N GLY A 304 1.23 3.03 -1.87
CA GLY A 304 2.05 2.35 -0.86
C GLY A 304 1.80 0.84 -0.79
N VAL A 305 0.55 0.42 -0.82
CA VAL A 305 0.17 -1.00 -0.77
C VAL A 305 0.66 -1.78 -1.98
N ASN A 306 0.67 -1.18 -3.18
CA ASN A 306 1.10 -1.87 -4.41
C ASN A 306 2.58 -2.24 -4.36
N LEU A 307 3.42 -1.44 -3.70
CA LEU A 307 4.82 -1.79 -3.46
C LEU A 307 4.94 -3.02 -2.56
N GLY A 308 4.14 -3.09 -1.49
CA GLY A 308 4.08 -4.26 -0.61
C GLY A 308 3.57 -5.51 -1.34
N LEU A 309 2.60 -5.39 -2.25
CA LEU A 309 2.11 -6.49 -3.08
C LEU A 309 3.14 -6.93 -4.13
N LYS A 310 3.94 -6.01 -4.67
CA LYS A 310 5.11 -6.37 -5.50
C LYS A 310 6.16 -7.12 -4.68
N ASP A 311 6.37 -6.77 -3.40
CA ASP A 311 7.25 -7.55 -2.52
C ASP A 311 6.72 -8.96 -2.32
N VAL A 312 5.40 -9.13 -2.13
CA VAL A 312 4.75 -10.45 -2.02
C VAL A 312 5.01 -11.29 -3.27
N SER A 313 4.76 -10.71 -4.45
CA SER A 313 4.95 -11.42 -5.73
C SER A 313 6.39 -11.88 -5.91
N GLU A 314 7.36 -11.00 -5.64
CA GLU A 314 8.80 -11.31 -5.83
C GLU A 314 9.33 -12.28 -4.78
N LEU A 315 8.93 -12.13 -3.50
CA LEU A 315 9.33 -13.07 -2.46
C LEU A 315 8.75 -14.46 -2.74
N ALA A 316 7.46 -14.54 -3.06
CA ALA A 316 6.80 -15.80 -3.40
C ALA A 316 7.47 -16.48 -4.61
N ALA A 317 7.73 -15.74 -5.69
CA ALA A 317 8.44 -16.27 -6.87
C ALA A 317 9.85 -16.80 -6.50
N THR A 318 10.57 -16.05 -5.65
CA THR A 318 11.90 -16.44 -5.16
C THR A 318 11.83 -17.75 -4.37
N LEU A 319 10.86 -17.92 -3.47
CA LEU A 319 10.69 -19.11 -2.62
C LEU A 319 10.24 -20.31 -3.45
N LEU A 320 9.29 -20.14 -4.38
CA LEU A 320 8.83 -21.17 -5.30
C LEU A 320 9.99 -21.70 -6.15
N GLN A 321 10.76 -20.81 -6.78
CA GLN A 321 11.92 -21.18 -7.56
C GLN A 321 12.99 -21.92 -6.74
N ALA A 322 13.18 -21.53 -5.47
CA ALA A 322 14.11 -22.22 -4.59
C ALA A 322 13.63 -23.63 -4.27
N ARG A 323 12.35 -23.81 -3.95
CA ARG A 323 11.73 -25.12 -3.71
C ARG A 323 11.83 -26.04 -4.91
N ASP A 324 11.46 -25.55 -6.10
CA ASP A 324 11.50 -26.34 -7.33
C ASP A 324 12.93 -26.81 -7.69
N ARG A 325 13.93 -26.03 -7.28
CA ARG A 325 15.34 -26.39 -7.41
C ARG A 325 15.92 -27.13 -6.20
N GLN A 326 15.07 -27.58 -5.28
CA GLN A 326 15.45 -28.26 -4.04
C GLN A 326 16.49 -27.48 -3.22
N ARG A 327 16.40 -26.15 -3.23
CA ARG A 327 17.25 -25.26 -2.44
C ARG A 327 16.55 -24.87 -1.14
N ASP A 328 17.34 -24.61 -0.12
CA ASP A 328 16.84 -24.10 1.15
C ASP A 328 16.24 -22.69 0.98
N ILE A 329 14.92 -22.58 1.21
CA ILE A 329 14.16 -21.33 1.07
C ILE A 329 14.60 -20.24 2.07
N GLY A 330 15.15 -20.62 3.22
CA GLY A 330 15.67 -19.72 4.24
C GLY A 330 17.14 -19.31 4.03
N ALA A 331 17.82 -19.90 3.03
CA ALA A 331 19.21 -19.57 2.76
C ALA A 331 19.37 -18.10 2.35
N LEU A 332 20.31 -17.39 2.99
CA LEU A 332 20.54 -15.97 2.73
C LEU A 332 20.82 -15.67 1.24
N LEU A 333 21.50 -16.59 0.55
CA LEU A 333 21.78 -16.44 -0.89
C LEU A 333 20.49 -16.43 -1.73
N VAL A 334 19.48 -17.21 -1.34
CA VAL A 334 18.15 -17.23 -1.98
C VAL A 334 17.44 -15.92 -1.68
N LEU A 335 17.36 -15.52 -0.41
CA LEU A 335 16.65 -14.31 0.02
C LEU A 335 17.26 -13.01 -0.55
N ARG A 336 18.56 -12.97 -0.76
CA ARG A 336 19.23 -11.84 -1.42
C ARG A 336 18.79 -11.60 -2.87
N ARG A 337 18.15 -12.57 -3.54
CA ARG A 337 17.58 -12.35 -4.87
C ARG A 337 16.36 -11.44 -4.76
N TYR A 338 15.47 -11.77 -3.82
CA TYR A 338 14.34 -10.92 -3.47
C TYR A 338 14.80 -9.51 -3.08
N GLU A 339 15.74 -9.39 -2.16
CA GLU A 339 16.24 -8.08 -1.73
C GLU A 339 16.78 -7.23 -2.89
N ARG A 340 17.57 -7.83 -3.79
CA ARG A 340 18.14 -7.11 -4.94
C ARG A 340 17.06 -6.67 -5.93
N ALA A 341 16.06 -7.49 -6.20
CA ALA A 341 14.97 -7.17 -7.09
C ALA A 341 14.11 -6.03 -6.53
N ARG A 342 13.84 -6.04 -5.22
CA ARG A 342 12.88 -5.09 -4.63
C ARG A 342 13.49 -3.80 -4.10
N LYS A 343 14.66 -3.89 -3.47
CA LYS A 343 15.26 -2.74 -2.80
C LYS A 343 15.62 -1.62 -3.77
N GLY A 344 16.13 -1.97 -4.96
CA GLY A 344 16.44 -0.99 -6.02
C GLY A 344 15.17 -0.24 -6.47
N ASP A 345 14.12 -0.98 -6.81
CA ASP A 345 12.84 -0.42 -7.25
C ASP A 345 12.19 0.46 -6.19
N ASN A 346 12.19 -0.01 -4.93
CA ASN A 346 11.57 0.72 -3.81
C ASN A 346 12.33 2.02 -3.52
N LEU A 347 13.67 2.00 -3.57
CA LEU A 347 14.49 3.21 -3.42
C LEU A 347 14.26 4.17 -4.58
N ALA A 348 14.22 3.69 -5.84
CA ALA A 348 13.95 4.52 -6.99
C ALA A 348 12.57 5.20 -6.87
N MET A 349 11.53 4.46 -6.48
CA MET A 349 10.21 5.02 -6.25
C MET A 349 10.21 6.09 -5.16
N MET A 350 10.93 5.88 -4.05
CA MET A 350 11.06 6.89 -2.99
C MET A 350 11.74 8.16 -3.50
N TRP A 351 12.81 8.04 -4.30
CA TRP A 351 13.48 9.21 -4.91
C TRP A 351 12.56 9.97 -5.86
N VAL A 352 11.75 9.26 -6.65
CA VAL A 352 10.75 9.88 -7.54
C VAL A 352 9.72 10.65 -6.72
N MET A 353 9.16 10.05 -5.64
CA MET A 353 8.17 10.71 -4.79
C MET A 353 8.75 11.92 -4.06
N ASP A 354 9.99 11.83 -3.54
CA ASP A 354 10.69 12.95 -2.92
C ASP A 354 10.95 14.06 -3.93
N GLY A 355 11.34 13.71 -5.16
CA GLY A 355 11.52 14.65 -6.26
C GLY A 355 10.23 15.38 -6.62
N PHE A 356 9.11 14.68 -6.74
CA PHE A 356 7.81 15.31 -6.95
C PHE A 356 7.45 16.27 -5.81
N LYS A 357 7.61 15.84 -4.55
CA LYS A 357 7.33 16.71 -3.41
C LYS A 357 8.15 18.00 -3.46
N GLN A 358 9.47 17.90 -3.71
CA GLN A 358 10.34 19.08 -3.79
C GLN A 358 9.98 19.98 -4.97
N LEU A 359 9.70 19.40 -6.13
CA LEU A 359 9.39 20.12 -7.35
C LEU A 359 8.05 20.88 -7.22
N PHE A 360 6.99 20.21 -6.72
CA PHE A 360 5.66 20.81 -6.60
C PHE A 360 5.50 21.68 -5.35
N GLY A 361 6.27 21.45 -4.30
CA GLY A 361 6.33 22.33 -3.12
C GLY A 361 7.16 23.61 -3.34
N SER A 362 7.93 23.69 -4.43
CA SER A 362 8.76 24.87 -4.72
C SER A 362 7.91 26.05 -5.18
N ARG A 363 8.21 27.26 -4.64
CA ARG A 363 7.65 28.55 -5.08
C ARG A 363 8.62 29.37 -5.96
N VAL A 364 9.75 28.78 -6.30
CA VAL A 364 10.76 29.45 -7.14
C VAL A 364 10.26 29.49 -8.58
N ALA A 365 10.07 30.70 -9.13
CA ALA A 365 9.44 30.89 -10.44
C ALA A 365 10.03 30.05 -11.59
N PRO A 366 11.37 29.94 -11.78
CA PRO A 366 11.93 29.08 -12.82
C PRO A 366 11.57 27.59 -12.64
N LEU A 367 11.51 27.09 -11.40
CA LEU A 367 11.11 25.69 -11.13
C LEU A 367 9.62 25.48 -11.37
N CYS A 368 8.76 26.46 -11.01
CA CYS A 368 7.33 26.42 -11.32
C CYS A 368 7.11 26.38 -12.83
N TRP A 369 7.80 27.22 -13.60
CA TRP A 369 7.74 27.21 -15.04
C TRP A 369 8.20 25.88 -15.63
N ALA A 370 9.35 25.37 -15.21
CA ALA A 370 9.90 24.11 -15.71
C ALA A 370 9.00 22.91 -15.44
N ARG A 371 8.37 22.80 -14.23
CA ARG A 371 7.45 21.70 -13.91
C ARG A 371 6.16 21.75 -14.73
N ASN A 372 5.58 22.96 -14.93
CA ASN A 372 4.39 23.12 -15.76
C ASN A 372 4.68 22.76 -17.22
N LEU A 373 5.82 23.23 -17.76
CA LEU A 373 6.28 22.80 -19.08
C LEU A 373 6.49 21.29 -19.15
N GLY A 374 7.07 20.69 -18.10
CA GLY A 374 7.28 19.24 -18.02
C GLY A 374 5.98 18.45 -18.05
N LEU A 375 4.94 18.84 -17.28
CA LEU A 375 3.63 18.21 -17.33
C LEU A 375 3.03 18.26 -18.72
N ASN A 376 2.98 19.45 -19.34
CA ASN A 376 2.43 19.67 -20.67
C ASN A 376 3.21 18.91 -21.76
N LEU A 377 4.54 18.83 -21.64
CA LEU A 377 5.37 18.06 -22.59
C LEU A 377 5.13 16.54 -22.46
N VAL A 378 4.96 16.02 -21.26
CA VAL A 378 4.63 14.62 -21.05
C VAL A 378 3.25 14.32 -21.60
N ASP A 379 2.26 15.20 -21.38
CA ASP A 379 0.92 15.04 -21.93
C ASP A 379 0.92 15.04 -23.45
N ALA A 380 1.71 15.94 -24.06
CA ALA A 380 1.88 16.04 -25.52
C ALA A 380 2.75 14.93 -26.15
N ALA A 381 3.35 14.04 -25.34
CA ALA A 381 4.24 12.97 -25.79
C ALA A 381 3.64 11.57 -25.52
N PRO A 382 2.76 11.02 -26.39
CA PRO A 382 2.00 9.79 -26.09
C PRO A 382 2.90 8.59 -25.76
N ALA A 383 4.03 8.43 -26.43
CA ALA A 383 4.95 7.31 -26.17
C ALA A 383 5.50 7.34 -24.73
N LEU A 384 5.92 8.51 -24.23
CA LEU A 384 6.43 8.70 -22.88
C LEU A 384 5.29 8.55 -21.86
N LYS A 385 4.14 9.19 -22.13
CA LYS A 385 2.93 9.09 -21.28
C LYS A 385 2.49 7.65 -21.11
N ASN A 386 2.41 6.89 -22.21
CA ASN A 386 2.05 5.48 -22.21
C ASN A 386 3.05 4.61 -21.43
N GLN A 387 4.34 4.91 -21.52
CA GLN A 387 5.35 4.20 -20.72
C GLN A 387 5.17 4.46 -19.22
N ILE A 388 4.89 5.71 -18.83
CA ILE A 388 4.60 6.09 -17.43
C ILE A 388 3.34 5.36 -16.94
N MET A 389 2.26 5.35 -17.74
CA MET A 389 1.02 4.64 -17.39
C MET A 389 1.28 3.14 -17.19
N ARG A 390 1.95 2.46 -18.13
CA ARG A 390 2.29 1.03 -17.99
C ARG A 390 3.08 0.76 -16.71
N ALA A 391 4.10 1.54 -16.44
CA ALA A 391 4.91 1.41 -15.23
C ALA A 391 4.07 1.61 -13.95
N ALA A 392 3.15 2.61 -13.94
CA ALA A 392 2.26 2.87 -12.81
C ALA A 392 1.23 1.74 -12.60
N MET A 393 0.73 1.14 -13.67
CA MET A 393 -0.19 -0.02 -13.64
C MET A 393 0.54 -1.33 -13.28
N GLY A 394 1.86 -1.36 -13.39
CA GLY A 394 2.69 -2.53 -13.17
C GLY A 394 2.69 -3.52 -14.34
N LEU A 395 2.50 -3.00 -15.57
CA LEU A 395 2.49 -3.74 -16.85
C LEU A 395 3.84 -3.66 -17.56
#